data_ac04715f65df3a59acd1d832a42148cf
#
_entry.id   ac04715f65df3a59acd1d832a42148cf
#
_cell.length_a   1.000
_cell.length_b   1.000
_cell.length_c   1.000
_cell.angle_alpha   90.00
_cell.angle_beta   90.00
_cell.angle_gamma   90.00
#
_symmetry.space_group_name_H-M   'P 1'
#
loop_
_entity.id
_entity.type
_entity.pdbx_description
1 polymer ?
#
loop_
_entity_poly.entity_id
_entity_poly.type
_entity_poly.pdbx_seq_one_letter_code
_entity_poly.pdbx_strand_id
1 'polypeptide(L)'
;LGIVDELNHHVLQILSLSSVQELRDDREQIDLHQMTQSLVKDYALLAKDRELQIDNSLTHQQAYINPSVMKLILSNLISNAIKHSTLGGLVRIGEREGELFIENSCSPEEQEKLAQSFSDNASRKAKGSGMGLFVVKSLLEHEKLAYRFEMKENRLTFFIAFPKVAQD
;
A
#
# COMPACT_ATOMS: atom_id res chain seq x y z
N LEU A 1 16.43 -16.08 -4.81
CA LEU A 1 15.44 -15.01 -4.72
C LEU A 1 14.45 -15.43 -3.65
N GLY A 2 14.03 -14.77 -2.76
CA GLY A 2 13.05 -15.10 -1.74
C GLY A 2 13.45 -14.54 -0.40
N ILE A 3 14.04 -15.35 0.46
CA ILE A 3 14.28 -14.95 1.85
C ILE A 3 15.24 -13.77 1.95
N VAL A 4 16.31 -13.75 1.17
CA VAL A 4 17.30 -12.68 1.20
C VAL A 4 16.72 -11.36 0.67
N ASP A 5 15.95 -11.43 -0.42
CA ASP A 5 15.32 -10.25 -0.98
C ASP A 5 14.23 -9.69 -0.07
N GLU A 6 13.44 -10.56 0.56
CA GLU A 6 12.45 -10.15 1.55
C GLU A 6 13.11 -9.50 2.76
N LEU A 7 14.18 -10.10 3.26
CA LEU A 7 14.91 -9.57 4.41
C LEU A 7 15.48 -8.19 4.10
N ASN A 8 16.11 -8.02 2.92
CA ASN A 8 16.64 -6.73 2.49
C ASN A 8 15.54 -5.68 2.35
N HIS A 9 14.39 -6.08 1.82
CA HIS A 9 13.24 -5.19 1.69
C HIS A 9 12.76 -4.70 3.06
N HIS A 10 12.64 -5.61 4.04
CA HIS A 10 12.23 -5.27 5.40
C HIS A 10 13.24 -4.36 6.09
N VAL A 11 14.53 -4.63 5.93
CA VAL A 11 15.59 -3.78 6.49
C VAL A 11 15.51 -2.38 5.91
N LEU A 12 15.33 -2.25 4.60
CA LEU A 12 15.18 -0.96 3.95
C LEU A 12 13.93 -0.21 4.44
N GLN A 13 12.84 -0.92 4.68
CA GLN A 13 11.62 -0.32 5.23
C GLN A 13 11.85 0.21 6.65
N ILE A 14 12.52 -0.55 7.50
CA ILE A 14 12.83 -0.13 8.87
C ILE A 14 13.75 1.09 8.86
N LEU A 15 14.78 1.09 8.00
CA LEU A 15 15.67 2.24 7.85
C LEU A 15 14.92 3.48 7.36
N SER A 16 13.98 3.29 6.44
CA SER A 16 13.13 4.38 5.97
C SER A 16 12.28 4.96 7.09
N LEU A 17 11.73 4.12 7.96
CA LEU A 17 10.96 4.59 9.12
C LEU A 17 11.80 5.43 10.06
N SER A 18 13.04 5.02 10.34
CA SER A 18 13.91 5.74 11.26
C SER A 18 14.32 7.12 10.71
N SER A 19 14.32 7.29 9.39
CA SER A 19 14.69 8.55 8.74
C SER A 19 13.50 9.40 8.29
N VAL A 20 12.27 8.97 8.55
CA VAL A 20 11.06 9.65 8.08
C VAL A 20 11.00 11.10 8.57
N GLN A 21 11.44 11.38 9.80
CA GLN A 21 11.45 12.76 10.31
C GLN A 21 12.37 13.66 9.51
N GLU A 22 13.52 13.16 9.08
CA GLU A 22 14.45 13.92 8.26
C GLU A 22 13.88 14.19 6.87
N LEU A 23 13.08 13.27 6.34
CA LEU A 23 12.46 13.39 5.04
C LEU A 23 11.21 14.29 5.04
N ARG A 24 10.74 14.71 6.20
CA ARG A 24 9.49 15.44 6.33
C ARG A 24 9.48 16.78 5.64
N ASP A 25 10.64 17.46 5.61
CA ASP A 25 10.75 18.78 5.02
C ASP A 25 10.85 18.75 3.49
N ASP A 26 11.08 17.57 2.90
CA ASP A 26 11.20 17.39 1.45
C ASP A 26 9.84 17.09 0.80
N ARG A 27 8.80 17.74 1.27
CA ARG A 27 7.46 17.57 0.71
C ARG A 27 7.32 18.33 -0.59
N GLU A 28 6.66 17.74 -1.53
CA GLU A 28 6.29 18.36 -2.79
C GLU A 28 4.95 17.85 -3.27
N GLN A 29 4.37 18.55 -4.20
CA GLN A 29 3.11 18.11 -4.81
C GLN A 29 3.42 17.05 -5.85
N ILE A 30 2.83 15.88 -5.69
CA ILE A 30 3.06 14.75 -6.58
C ILE A 30 1.77 14.30 -7.23
N ASP A 31 1.89 13.76 -8.44
CA ASP A 31 0.77 13.17 -9.17
C ASP A 31 0.69 11.68 -8.79
N LEU A 32 -0.35 11.34 -8.05
CA LEU A 32 -0.57 9.97 -7.57
C LEU A 32 -0.86 9.00 -8.72
N HIS A 33 -1.48 9.48 -9.80
CA HIS A 33 -1.74 8.65 -10.97
C HIS A 33 -0.42 8.19 -11.61
N GLN A 34 0.51 9.12 -11.83
CA GLN A 34 1.80 8.77 -12.43
C GLN A 34 2.60 7.82 -11.56
N MET A 35 2.66 8.09 -10.26
CA MET A 35 3.39 7.24 -9.32
C MET A 35 2.79 5.84 -9.28
N THR A 36 1.47 5.73 -9.18
CA THR A 36 0.77 4.45 -9.14
C THR A 36 0.97 3.67 -10.45
N GLN A 37 0.89 4.34 -11.58
CA GLN A 37 1.07 3.71 -12.88
C GLN A 37 2.48 3.14 -13.03
N SER A 38 3.47 3.89 -12.57
CA SER A 38 4.87 3.44 -12.57
C SER A 38 5.05 2.19 -11.69
N LEU A 39 4.45 2.18 -10.50
CA LEU A 39 4.53 1.04 -9.59
C LEU A 39 3.81 -0.19 -10.15
N VAL A 40 2.65 -0.01 -10.76
CA VAL A 40 1.93 -1.11 -11.42
C VAL A 40 2.81 -1.75 -12.49
N LYS A 41 3.54 -0.94 -13.23
CA LYS A 41 4.49 -1.41 -14.25
C LYS A 41 5.62 -2.23 -13.61
N ASP A 42 6.16 -1.74 -12.49
CA ASP A 42 7.24 -2.43 -11.78
C ASP A 42 6.79 -3.80 -11.25
N TYR A 43 5.54 -3.92 -10.86
CA TYR A 43 4.99 -5.18 -10.31
C TYR A 43 4.26 -6.04 -11.35
N ALA A 44 4.32 -5.66 -12.63
CA ALA A 44 3.58 -6.36 -13.70
C ALA A 44 3.95 -7.85 -13.79
N LEU A 45 5.23 -8.19 -13.64
CA LEU A 45 5.67 -9.57 -13.70
C LEU A 45 5.14 -10.40 -12.55
N LEU A 46 5.16 -9.83 -11.34
CA LEU A 46 4.62 -10.50 -10.15
C LEU A 46 3.10 -10.74 -10.31
N ALA A 47 2.38 -9.77 -10.84
CA ALA A 47 0.95 -9.90 -11.10
C ALA A 47 0.69 -10.99 -12.15
N LYS A 48 1.51 -11.03 -13.21
CA LYS A 48 1.38 -12.03 -14.27
C LYS A 48 1.58 -13.44 -13.74
N ASP A 49 2.56 -13.62 -12.86
CA ASP A 49 2.83 -14.94 -12.25
C ASP A 49 1.65 -15.45 -11.43
N ARG A 50 0.83 -14.56 -10.90
CA ARG A 50 -0.37 -14.91 -10.16
C ARG A 50 -1.64 -14.81 -11.02
N GLU A 51 -1.49 -14.60 -12.30
CA GLU A 51 -2.59 -14.48 -13.27
C GLU A 51 -3.60 -13.38 -12.89
N LEU A 52 -3.10 -12.30 -12.29
CA LEU A 52 -3.94 -11.20 -11.82
C LEU A 52 -4.18 -10.17 -12.92
N GLN A 53 -5.39 -9.61 -12.91
CA GLN A 53 -5.70 -8.41 -13.64
C GLN A 53 -5.52 -7.21 -12.72
N ILE A 54 -4.88 -6.16 -13.21
CA ILE A 54 -4.75 -4.90 -12.47
C ILE A 54 -5.50 -3.82 -13.23
N ASP A 55 -6.50 -3.24 -12.56
CA ASP A 55 -7.29 -2.15 -13.10
C ASP A 55 -6.95 -0.88 -12.33
N ASN A 56 -6.23 0.03 -12.99
CA ASN A 56 -5.88 1.32 -12.41
C ASN A 56 -6.75 2.41 -13.05
N SER A 57 -7.79 2.80 -12.33
CA SER A 57 -8.72 3.85 -12.76
C SER A 57 -8.46 5.19 -12.07
N LEU A 58 -7.33 5.30 -11.35
CA LEU A 58 -6.97 6.52 -10.65
C LEU A 58 -6.76 7.66 -11.64
N THR A 59 -7.44 8.79 -11.41
CA THR A 59 -7.24 9.99 -12.21
C THR A 59 -6.11 10.84 -11.62
N HIS A 60 -5.88 12.01 -12.19
CA HIS A 60 -4.81 12.91 -11.73
C HIS A 60 -5.12 13.51 -10.37
N GLN A 61 -4.95 12.72 -9.34
CA GLN A 61 -5.08 13.15 -7.96
C GLN A 61 -3.70 13.57 -7.45
N GLN A 62 -3.65 14.73 -6.80
CA GLN A 62 -2.39 15.24 -6.27
C GLN A 62 -2.35 15.13 -4.75
N ALA A 63 -1.14 14.92 -4.23
CA ALA A 63 -0.89 14.90 -2.80
C ALA A 63 0.38 15.70 -2.50
N TYR A 64 0.36 16.40 -1.39
CA TYR A 64 1.53 17.15 -0.91
C TYR A 64 2.22 16.33 0.16
N ILE A 65 3.28 15.63 -0.23
CA ILE A 65 3.98 14.68 0.63
C ILE A 65 5.38 14.45 0.06
N ASN A 66 6.27 13.92 0.88
CA ASN A 66 7.57 13.49 0.39
C ASN A 66 7.39 12.33 -0.61
N PRO A 67 7.92 12.46 -1.84
CA PRO A 67 7.74 11.43 -2.86
C PRO A 67 8.27 10.04 -2.44
N SER A 68 9.38 9.99 -1.72
CA SER A 68 9.96 8.72 -1.25
C SER A 68 9.06 8.02 -0.24
N VAL A 69 8.45 8.79 0.65
CA VAL A 69 7.50 8.25 1.64
C VAL A 69 6.25 7.72 0.93
N MET A 70 5.69 8.49 0.02
CA MET A 70 4.49 8.07 -0.72
C MET A 70 4.77 6.83 -1.56
N LYS A 71 5.92 6.79 -2.22
CA LYS A 71 6.33 5.63 -3.01
C LYS A 71 6.42 4.38 -2.14
N LEU A 72 6.98 4.52 -0.94
CA LEU A 72 7.09 3.39 0.01
C LEU A 72 5.71 2.91 0.44
N ILE A 73 4.80 3.82 0.77
CA ILE A 73 3.42 3.48 1.14
C ILE A 73 2.73 2.73 0.00
N LEU A 74 2.71 3.31 -1.19
CA LEU A 74 2.01 2.72 -2.34
C LEU A 74 2.65 1.41 -2.78
N SER A 75 3.98 1.33 -2.77
CA SER A 75 4.70 0.11 -3.13
C SER A 75 4.30 -1.05 -2.22
N ASN A 76 4.23 -0.80 -0.91
CA ASN A 76 3.81 -1.83 0.04
C ASN A 76 2.35 -2.23 -0.15
N LEU A 77 1.47 -1.27 -0.35
CA LEU A 77 0.04 -1.56 -0.55
C LEU A 77 -0.21 -2.34 -1.84
N ILE A 78 0.45 -1.95 -2.92
CA ILE A 78 0.28 -2.63 -4.21
C ILE A 78 0.88 -4.04 -4.14
N SER A 79 2.08 -4.19 -3.61
CA SER A 79 2.70 -5.51 -3.51
C SER A 79 1.90 -6.43 -2.58
N ASN A 80 1.37 -5.93 -1.48
CA ASN A 80 0.50 -6.72 -0.60
C ASN A 80 -0.79 -7.12 -1.30
N ALA A 81 -1.41 -6.21 -2.04
CA ALA A 81 -2.61 -6.51 -2.80
C ALA A 81 -2.37 -7.64 -3.81
N ILE A 82 -1.23 -7.64 -4.47
CA ILE A 82 -0.86 -8.69 -5.42
C ILE A 82 -0.62 -10.01 -4.69
N LYS A 83 0.17 -9.98 -3.61
CA LYS A 83 0.53 -11.19 -2.86
C LYS A 83 -0.67 -11.88 -2.23
N HIS A 84 -1.62 -11.13 -1.73
CA HIS A 84 -2.78 -11.65 -1.00
C HIS A 84 -4.02 -11.80 -1.87
N SER A 85 -3.92 -11.47 -3.14
CA SER A 85 -5.02 -11.63 -4.08
C SER A 85 -5.24 -13.10 -4.40
N THR A 86 -6.50 -13.47 -4.59
CA THR A 86 -6.85 -14.80 -5.08
C THR A 86 -6.21 -15.01 -6.45
N LEU A 87 -5.62 -16.18 -6.69
CA LEU A 87 -5.03 -16.53 -7.98
C LEU A 87 -6.05 -16.31 -9.09
N GLY A 88 -5.65 -15.63 -10.15
CA GLY A 88 -6.56 -15.30 -11.25
C GLY A 88 -7.55 -14.18 -10.94
N GLY A 89 -7.38 -13.50 -9.80
CA GLY A 89 -8.28 -12.46 -9.35
C GLY A 89 -7.98 -11.08 -9.91
N LEU A 90 -8.43 -10.06 -9.19
CA LEU A 90 -8.39 -8.67 -9.65
C LEU A 90 -7.82 -7.77 -8.56
N VAL A 91 -6.94 -6.86 -8.96
CA VAL A 91 -6.48 -5.73 -8.14
C VAL A 91 -7.01 -4.46 -8.77
N ARG A 92 -7.69 -3.64 -7.98
CA ARG A 92 -8.25 -2.37 -8.46
C ARG A 92 -7.65 -1.22 -7.66
N ILE A 93 -7.27 -0.18 -8.39
CA ILE A 93 -6.74 1.05 -7.80
C ILE A 93 -7.58 2.20 -8.34
N GLY A 94 -8.04 3.07 -7.45
CA GLY A 94 -8.88 4.17 -7.89
C GLY A 94 -9.16 5.17 -6.79
N GLU A 95 -10.18 5.97 -7.01
CA GLU A 95 -10.64 6.97 -6.06
C GLU A 95 -12.15 6.81 -5.85
N ARG A 96 -12.57 6.93 -4.61
CA ARG A 96 -13.97 6.88 -4.22
C ARG A 96 -14.19 7.92 -3.13
N GLU A 97 -15.02 8.92 -3.43
CA GLU A 97 -15.40 9.95 -2.46
C GLU A 97 -14.18 10.67 -1.85
N GLY A 98 -13.17 10.95 -2.67
CA GLY A 98 -11.97 11.65 -2.24
C GLY A 98 -10.92 10.77 -1.57
N GLU A 99 -11.17 9.48 -1.45
CA GLU A 99 -10.21 8.53 -0.90
C GLU A 99 -9.57 7.71 -2.01
N LEU A 100 -8.25 7.61 -1.96
CA LEU A 100 -7.52 6.64 -2.77
C LEU A 100 -7.82 5.25 -2.23
N PHE A 101 -8.12 4.28 -3.08
CA PHE A 101 -8.31 2.90 -2.63
C PHE A 101 -7.44 1.93 -3.43
N ILE A 102 -7.03 0.88 -2.76
CA ILE A 102 -6.37 -0.28 -3.36
C ILE A 102 -7.15 -1.50 -2.88
N GLU A 103 -7.74 -2.21 -3.82
CA GLU A 103 -8.63 -3.32 -3.55
C GLU A 103 -8.11 -4.59 -4.24
N ASN A 104 -8.18 -5.70 -3.55
CA ASN A 104 -7.83 -6.98 -4.15
C ASN A 104 -8.88 -8.04 -3.81
N SER A 105 -9.07 -8.97 -4.75
CA SER A 105 -9.82 -10.18 -4.46
C SER A 105 -9.09 -10.97 -3.37
N CYS A 106 -9.83 -11.45 -2.39
CA CYS A 106 -9.22 -12.08 -1.22
C CYS A 106 -10.22 -13.06 -0.61
N SER A 107 -9.76 -14.29 -0.37
CA SER A 107 -10.60 -15.29 0.28
C SER A 107 -10.90 -14.89 1.73
N PRO A 108 -12.04 -15.35 2.29
CA PRO A 108 -12.33 -15.09 3.70
C PRO A 108 -11.25 -15.56 4.65
N GLU A 109 -10.60 -16.67 4.34
CA GLU A 109 -9.50 -17.21 5.15
C GLU A 109 -8.30 -16.28 5.18
N GLU A 110 -7.93 -15.73 4.02
CA GLU A 110 -6.84 -14.78 3.90
C GLU A 110 -7.20 -13.46 4.57
N GLN A 111 -8.44 -13.02 4.46
CA GLN A 111 -8.94 -11.83 5.15
C GLN A 111 -8.76 -11.95 6.65
N GLU A 112 -9.08 -13.10 7.22
CA GLU A 112 -8.96 -13.34 8.65
C GLU A 112 -7.50 -13.25 9.09
N LYS A 113 -6.59 -13.84 8.35
CA LYS A 113 -5.15 -13.75 8.63
C LYS A 113 -4.64 -12.32 8.60
N LEU A 114 -5.07 -11.55 7.60
CA LEU A 114 -4.67 -10.16 7.46
C LEU A 114 -5.26 -9.28 8.56
N ALA A 115 -6.49 -9.55 8.97
CA ALA A 115 -7.13 -8.83 10.07
C ALA A 115 -6.35 -9.00 11.36
N GLN A 116 -5.91 -10.21 11.66
CA GLN A 116 -5.09 -10.49 12.83
C GLN A 116 -3.74 -9.78 12.74
N SER A 117 -3.10 -9.84 11.58
CA SER A 117 -1.82 -9.18 11.35
C SER A 117 -1.91 -7.66 11.47
N PHE A 118 -3.03 -7.08 11.05
CA PHE A 118 -3.21 -5.63 11.04
C PHE A 118 -3.52 -5.08 12.42
N SER A 119 -4.30 -5.81 13.21
CA SER A 119 -4.80 -5.33 14.51
C SER A 119 -3.87 -5.66 15.66
N ASP A 120 -2.96 -6.60 15.50
CA ASP A 120 -2.22 -7.19 16.61
C ASP A 120 -0.72 -6.92 16.51
N ASN A 121 -0.12 -6.48 17.60
CA ASN A 121 1.33 -6.33 17.70
C ASN A 121 2.06 -7.67 17.53
N ALA A 122 1.38 -8.78 17.74
CA ALA A 122 1.90 -10.11 17.47
C ALA A 122 2.25 -10.30 15.99
N SER A 123 1.71 -9.47 15.11
CA SER A 123 2.04 -9.47 13.69
C SER A 123 3.53 -9.28 13.42
N ARG A 124 4.26 -8.69 14.36
CA ARG A 124 5.72 -8.57 14.26
C ARG A 124 6.41 -9.92 14.21
N LYS A 125 5.78 -10.94 14.76
CA LYS A 125 6.28 -12.31 14.72
C LYS A 125 5.77 -13.07 13.51
N ALA A 126 4.76 -12.56 12.85
CA ALA A 126 4.24 -13.18 11.64
C ALA A 126 5.21 -12.96 10.49
N LYS A 127 5.39 -13.96 9.69
CA LYS A 127 6.38 -13.96 8.63
C LYS A 127 5.99 -13.01 7.50
N GLY A 128 6.84 -12.02 7.23
CA GLY A 128 6.82 -11.28 5.98
C GLY A 128 5.72 -10.25 5.85
N SER A 129 4.51 -10.62 5.50
CA SER A 129 3.43 -9.72 5.09
C SER A 129 2.95 -8.77 6.19
N GLY A 130 3.00 -9.15 7.45
CA GLY A 130 2.61 -8.30 8.56
C GLY A 130 3.50 -7.08 8.73
N MET A 131 4.78 -7.19 8.38
CA MET A 131 5.73 -6.09 8.48
C MET A 131 5.43 -4.97 7.47
N GLY A 132 5.03 -5.33 6.25
CA GLY A 132 4.68 -4.35 5.23
C GLY A 132 3.52 -3.45 5.64
N LEU A 133 2.46 -4.04 6.18
CA LEU A 133 1.30 -3.28 6.67
C LEU A 133 1.66 -2.46 7.90
N PHE A 134 2.49 -2.96 8.78
CA PHE A 134 2.98 -2.21 9.93
C PHE A 134 3.72 -0.94 9.49
N VAL A 135 4.58 -1.05 8.49
CA VAL A 135 5.31 0.10 7.93
C VAL A 135 4.34 1.12 7.35
N VAL A 136 3.37 0.67 6.55
CA VAL A 136 2.36 1.55 5.94
C VAL A 136 1.59 2.30 7.02
N LYS A 137 1.09 1.58 8.01
CA LYS A 137 0.34 2.18 9.12
C LYS A 137 1.17 3.23 9.84
N SER A 138 2.41 2.91 10.16
CA SER A 138 3.31 3.83 10.86
C SER A 138 3.60 5.08 10.05
N LEU A 139 3.82 4.94 8.75
CA LEU A 139 4.06 6.08 7.85
C LEU A 139 2.83 6.97 7.71
N LEU A 140 1.65 6.36 7.57
CA LEU A 140 0.40 7.12 7.45
C LEU A 140 0.10 7.89 8.73
N GLU A 141 0.31 7.28 9.88
CA GLU A 141 0.13 7.95 11.16
C GLU A 141 1.13 9.09 11.35
N HIS A 142 2.38 8.88 10.95
CA HIS A 142 3.41 9.91 11.01
C HIS A 142 3.05 11.11 10.11
N GLU A 143 2.54 10.85 8.91
CA GLU A 143 2.12 11.89 7.97
C GLU A 143 0.73 12.46 8.29
N LYS A 144 0.08 11.93 9.33
CA LYS A 144 -1.26 12.35 9.78
C LYS A 144 -2.30 12.19 8.67
N LEU A 145 -2.17 11.12 7.89
CA LEU A 145 -3.14 10.76 6.86
C LEU A 145 -4.14 9.77 7.43
N ALA A 146 -5.41 10.04 7.25
CA ALA A 146 -6.47 9.14 7.65
C ALA A 146 -6.50 7.94 6.70
N TYR A 147 -6.69 6.76 7.27
CA TYR A 147 -6.78 5.54 6.50
C TYR A 147 -7.82 4.62 7.14
N ARG A 148 -8.35 3.73 6.34
CA ARG A 148 -9.27 2.69 6.81
C ARG A 148 -9.13 1.45 5.95
N PHE A 149 -9.64 0.39 6.46
CA PHE A 149 -9.49 -0.95 5.91
C PHE A 149 -10.86 -1.62 5.92
N GLU A 150 -11.27 -2.17 4.80
CA GLU A 150 -12.60 -2.75 4.65
C GLU A 150 -12.49 -4.16 4.09
N MET A 151 -13.17 -5.10 4.72
CA MET A 151 -13.27 -6.47 4.26
C MET A 151 -14.71 -6.77 3.93
N LYS A 152 -14.99 -7.16 2.70
CA LYS A 152 -16.32 -7.55 2.25
C LYS A 152 -16.21 -8.84 1.45
N GLU A 153 -17.03 -9.82 1.79
CA GLU A 153 -17.09 -11.10 1.09
C GLU A 153 -15.75 -11.59 0.58
N ASN A 154 -15.44 -11.41 -0.70
CA ASN A 154 -14.20 -11.86 -1.31
C ASN A 154 -13.28 -10.71 -1.71
N ARG A 155 -13.38 -9.59 -1.01
CA ARG A 155 -12.60 -8.39 -1.35
C ARG A 155 -12.03 -7.73 -0.10
N LEU A 156 -10.85 -7.20 -0.27
CA LEU A 156 -10.12 -6.45 0.74
C LEU A 156 -9.78 -5.08 0.15
N THR A 157 -10.13 -4.00 0.83
CA THR A 157 -9.91 -2.65 0.33
C THR A 157 -9.22 -1.81 1.39
N PHE A 158 -8.15 -1.13 0.98
CA PHE A 158 -7.43 -0.18 1.81
C PHE A 158 -7.68 1.23 1.26
N PHE A 159 -8.08 2.15 2.12
CA PHE A 159 -8.40 3.53 1.75
C PHE A 159 -7.45 4.50 2.43
N ILE A 160 -7.02 5.50 1.68
CA ILE A 160 -6.25 6.63 2.22
C ILE A 160 -6.96 7.92 1.83
N ALA A 161 -7.25 8.75 2.84
CA ALA A 161 -7.84 10.07 2.62
C ALA A 161 -6.73 11.12 2.63
N PHE A 162 -6.64 11.89 1.56
CA PHE A 162 -5.71 13.00 1.48
C PHE A 162 -6.42 14.31 1.81
N PRO A 163 -5.77 15.21 2.58
CA PRO A 163 -6.37 16.51 2.83
C PRO A 163 -6.59 17.25 1.51
N LYS A 164 -7.72 17.91 1.39
CA LYS A 164 -7.95 18.78 0.24
C LYS A 164 -6.94 19.91 0.30
N VAL A 165 -6.21 20.10 -0.80
CA VAL A 165 -5.33 21.23 -0.91
C VAL A 165 -6.22 22.49 -0.91
N ALA A 166 -5.97 23.39 0.04
CA ALA A 166 -6.68 24.66 0.08
C ALA A 166 -6.41 25.40 -1.23
N GLN A 167 -7.47 25.64 -1.98
CA GLN A 167 -7.39 26.47 -3.17
C GLN A 167 -7.55 27.91 -2.71
N ASP A 168 -6.47 28.64 -2.77
CA ASP A 168 -6.51 30.07 -2.60
C ASP A 168 -6.99 30.76 -3.87
#